data_0975997c48d700df16bb3ae3561ccf0f
#
_entry.id   0975997c48d700df16bb3ae3561ccf0f
#
_cell.length_a   1.000
_cell.length_b   1.000
_cell.length_c   1.000
_cell.angle_alpha   90.00
_cell.angle_beta   90.00
_cell.angle_gamma   90.00
#
_symmetry.space_group_name_H-M   'P 1'
#
loop_
_entity.id
_entity.type
_entity.pdbx_description
1 polymer ?
#
loop_
_entity_poly.entity_id
_entity_poly.type
_entity_poly.pdbx_seq_one_letter_code
_entity_poly.pdbx_strand_id
1 'polypeptide(L)'
;MLYECIKESAMKFQTRLLHGKSVQSYEAGATVPAISQCNAYSYESSEQLEKIFQNRAPGFAYTRIGNPTVDAFERRVNELEGGMGAIACSSGMSAVTLSLLNILQSGDEVIAGSGLFGGTLDLLHDLEAFGIIVKFIPRVEKALIEPLISEKTKVVFGEIIGNPGLN
;
A
#
# COMPACT_ATOMS: atom_id res chain seq x y z
N MET A 1 -6.78 -26.54 18.87
CA MET A 1 -5.96 -27.71 18.56
C MET A 1 -6.21 -28.31 17.16
N LEU A 2 -7.00 -27.66 16.28
CA LEU A 2 -7.18 -28.08 14.88
C LEU A 2 -6.56 -27.09 13.85
N TYR A 3 -6.06 -25.95 14.32
CA TYR A 3 -5.52 -24.87 13.45
C TYR A 3 -4.01 -24.94 13.17
N GLU A 4 -3.26 -25.79 13.85
CA GLU A 4 -1.79 -25.87 13.70
C GLU A 4 -1.28 -26.77 12.58
N CYS A 5 -2.15 -27.40 11.80
CA CYS A 5 -1.73 -28.48 10.91
C CYS A 5 -1.76 -28.17 9.40
N ILE A 6 -2.09 -26.96 8.99
CA ILE A 6 -1.99 -26.59 7.57
C ILE A 6 -0.69 -25.81 7.38
N LYS A 7 0.34 -26.47 6.83
CA LYS A 7 1.59 -25.79 6.44
C LYS A 7 1.24 -24.65 5.47
N GLU A 8 1.63 -23.44 5.79
CA GLU A 8 1.33 -22.20 5.07
C GLU A 8 1.63 -22.25 3.57
N SER A 9 2.69 -22.92 3.17
CA SER A 9 3.07 -23.10 1.77
C SER A 9 2.05 -23.87 0.92
N ALA A 10 1.01 -24.45 1.56
CA ALA A 10 -0.02 -25.26 0.90
C ALA A 10 -1.40 -24.57 0.82
N MET A 11 -1.60 -23.41 1.48
CA MET A 11 -2.89 -22.72 1.44
C MET A 11 -3.11 -22.02 0.10
N LYS A 12 -4.26 -22.29 -0.53
CA LYS A 12 -4.70 -21.57 -1.73
C LYS A 12 -5.01 -20.09 -1.41
N PHE A 13 -4.95 -19.23 -2.41
CA PHE A 13 -5.22 -17.79 -2.27
C PHE A 13 -6.52 -17.50 -1.52
N GLN A 14 -7.62 -18.18 -1.91
CA GLN A 14 -8.93 -17.99 -1.27
C GLN A 14 -8.93 -18.39 0.22
N THR A 15 -8.17 -19.41 0.59
CA THR A 15 -8.02 -19.84 1.98
C THR A 15 -7.21 -18.81 2.78
N ARG A 16 -6.13 -18.26 2.21
CA ARG A 16 -5.33 -17.20 2.83
C ARG A 16 -6.14 -15.92 3.00
N LEU A 17 -7.00 -15.59 2.04
CA LEU A 17 -7.86 -14.42 2.11
C LEU A 17 -8.75 -14.42 3.36
N LEU A 18 -9.22 -15.58 3.80
CA LEU A 18 -10.10 -15.71 4.97
C LEU A 18 -9.37 -16.11 6.25
N HIS A 19 -8.35 -16.96 6.16
CA HIS A 19 -7.74 -17.65 7.29
C HIS A 19 -6.20 -17.51 7.34
N GLY A 20 -5.64 -16.49 6.71
CA GLY A 20 -4.20 -16.26 6.75
C GLY A 20 -3.68 -15.88 8.15
N LYS A 21 -2.37 -15.83 8.34
CA LYS A 21 -1.71 -15.53 9.63
C LYS A 21 -2.03 -14.14 10.18
N SER A 22 -2.40 -13.21 9.32
CA SER A 22 -2.82 -11.88 9.74
C SER A 22 -4.11 -11.89 10.56
N VAL A 23 -4.81 -13.03 10.61
CA VAL A 23 -5.95 -13.25 11.51
C VAL A 23 -5.41 -13.42 12.93
N GLN A 24 -5.36 -12.33 13.69
CA GLN A 24 -5.17 -12.39 15.14
C GLN A 24 -6.43 -13.02 15.77
N SER A 25 -6.28 -13.59 16.98
CA SER A 25 -7.44 -14.00 17.77
C SER A 25 -8.29 -12.78 18.06
N TYR A 26 -9.44 -12.71 17.43
CA TYR A 26 -10.38 -11.63 17.69
C TYR A 26 -11.10 -11.85 19.03
N GLU A 27 -11.56 -10.75 19.64
CA GLU A 27 -12.30 -10.81 20.87
C GLU A 27 -13.55 -11.73 20.74
N ALA A 28 -13.86 -12.42 21.82
CA ALA A 28 -15.03 -13.33 21.91
C ALA A 28 -15.07 -14.44 20.83
N GLY A 29 -13.91 -14.82 20.23
CA GLY A 29 -13.86 -15.89 19.23
C GLY A 29 -14.46 -15.50 17.88
N ALA A 30 -14.56 -14.22 17.55
CA ALA A 30 -14.99 -13.76 16.25
C ALA A 30 -14.07 -14.27 15.15
N THR A 31 -14.65 -14.58 13.98
CA THR A 31 -13.89 -15.08 12.81
C THR A 31 -13.42 -13.98 11.87
N VAL A 32 -13.85 -12.72 12.14
CA VAL A 32 -13.48 -11.53 11.38
C VAL A 32 -13.21 -10.37 12.36
N PRO A 33 -12.39 -9.37 11.97
CA PRO A 33 -12.14 -8.21 12.83
C PRO A 33 -13.42 -7.39 13.02
N ALA A 34 -13.60 -6.86 14.22
CA ALA A 34 -14.67 -5.90 14.49
C ALA A 34 -14.38 -4.56 13.78
N ILE A 35 -15.44 -3.83 13.43
CA ILE A 35 -15.31 -2.47 12.89
C ILE A 35 -15.13 -1.50 14.05
N SER A 36 -13.94 -0.92 14.18
CA SER A 36 -13.63 0.09 15.19
C SER A 36 -13.95 1.49 14.66
N GLN A 37 -15.03 2.10 15.17
CA GLN A 37 -15.47 3.44 14.76
C GLN A 37 -15.06 4.54 15.77
N CYS A 38 -14.14 4.26 16.69
CA CYS A 38 -13.65 5.27 17.62
C CYS A 38 -12.51 6.11 17.04
N ASN A 39 -12.42 7.36 17.47
CA ASN A 39 -11.37 8.29 17.04
C ASN A 39 -10.14 8.22 17.92
N ALA A 40 -10.29 7.97 19.21
CA ALA A 40 -9.22 7.99 20.19
C ALA A 40 -9.32 6.79 21.13
N TYR A 41 -8.19 6.39 21.67
CA TYR A 41 -8.04 5.23 22.56
C TYR A 41 -7.51 5.71 23.90
N SER A 42 -8.04 5.18 25.01
CA SER A 42 -7.62 5.52 26.38
C SER A 42 -6.80 4.39 26.98
N TYR A 43 -5.87 4.78 27.84
CA TYR A 43 -4.98 3.88 28.57
C TYR A 43 -4.98 4.25 30.04
N GLU A 44 -4.55 3.31 30.90
CA GLU A 44 -4.53 3.50 32.35
C GLU A 44 -3.49 4.57 32.77
N SER A 45 -2.43 4.78 31.99
CA SER A 45 -1.42 5.79 32.30
C SER A 45 -0.99 6.60 31.08
N SER A 46 -0.56 7.83 31.32
CA SER A 46 0.03 8.72 30.31
C SER A 46 1.33 8.15 29.74
N GLU A 47 2.12 7.47 30.54
CA GLU A 47 3.39 6.86 30.12
C GLU A 47 3.16 5.72 29.11
N GLN A 48 2.06 4.97 29.25
CA GLN A 48 1.69 3.93 28.29
C GLN A 48 1.30 4.57 26.95
N LEU A 49 0.47 5.59 26.99
CA LEU A 49 0.04 6.31 25.78
C LEU A 49 1.23 6.97 25.07
N GLU A 50 2.16 7.57 25.84
CA GLU A 50 3.39 8.15 25.30
C GLU A 50 4.23 7.11 24.53
N LYS A 51 4.43 5.92 25.12
CA LYS A 51 5.17 4.84 24.45
C LYS A 51 4.54 4.42 23.14
N ILE A 52 3.20 4.39 23.07
CA ILE A 52 2.46 4.07 21.84
C ILE A 52 2.68 5.17 20.79
N PHE A 53 2.56 6.44 21.16
CA PHE A 53 2.84 7.57 20.25
C PHE A 53 4.28 7.57 19.71
N GLN A 54 5.22 7.10 20.53
CA GLN A 54 6.64 7.00 20.17
C GLN A 54 6.98 5.68 19.45
N ASN A 55 5.99 4.85 19.09
CA ASN A 55 6.16 3.51 18.50
C ASN A 55 7.06 2.57 19.34
N ARG A 56 7.09 2.75 20.67
CA ARG A 56 7.83 1.93 21.61
C ARG A 56 6.97 0.84 22.28
N ALA A 57 5.66 0.89 22.10
CA ALA A 57 4.71 -0.12 22.54
C ALA A 57 3.63 -0.33 21.46
N PRO A 58 3.11 -1.56 21.30
CA PRO A 58 1.99 -1.81 20.41
C PRO A 58 0.72 -1.17 20.95
N GLY A 59 -0.14 -0.68 20.07
CA GLY A 59 -1.43 -0.09 20.41
C GLY A 59 -1.87 0.97 19.41
N PHE A 60 -3.06 1.51 19.66
CA PHE A 60 -3.65 2.57 18.85
C PHE A 60 -3.91 3.78 19.74
N ALA A 61 -3.50 4.97 19.32
CA ALA A 61 -3.70 6.20 20.08
C ALA A 61 -4.80 7.07 19.47
N TYR A 62 -4.78 7.22 18.16
CA TYR A 62 -5.73 8.06 17.44
C TYR A 62 -5.90 7.53 16.00
N THR A 63 -7.15 7.46 15.54
CA THR A 63 -7.51 6.80 14.26
C THR A 63 -6.79 7.38 13.03
N ARG A 64 -6.45 8.66 13.00
CA ARG A 64 -5.65 9.25 11.92
C ARG A 64 -4.24 8.65 11.82
N ILE A 65 -3.71 8.16 12.93
CA ILE A 65 -2.37 7.53 13.01
C ILE A 65 -2.48 6.02 12.79
N GLY A 66 -3.49 5.39 13.39
CA GLY A 66 -3.76 3.97 13.25
C GLY A 66 -5.11 3.57 13.84
N ASN A 67 -5.74 2.58 13.20
CA ASN A 67 -7.03 2.05 13.61
C ASN A 67 -7.05 0.53 13.44
N PRO A 68 -7.61 -0.26 14.37
CA PRO A 68 -7.62 -1.72 14.29
C PRO A 68 -8.23 -2.29 13.00
N THR A 69 -9.28 -1.65 12.48
CA THR A 69 -9.93 -2.09 11.22
C THR A 69 -9.03 -1.87 10.02
N VAL A 70 -8.37 -0.70 9.96
CA VAL A 70 -7.43 -0.34 8.87
C VAL A 70 -6.20 -1.25 8.94
N ASP A 71 -5.62 -1.44 10.12
CA ASP A 71 -4.48 -2.34 10.35
C ASP A 71 -4.81 -3.78 9.94
N ALA A 72 -6.01 -4.27 10.24
CA ALA A 72 -6.44 -5.61 9.81
C ALA A 72 -6.52 -5.73 8.28
N PHE A 73 -6.97 -4.69 7.58
CA PHE A 73 -6.98 -4.63 6.12
C PHE A 73 -5.56 -4.60 5.54
N GLU A 74 -4.71 -3.72 6.06
CA GLU A 74 -3.31 -3.57 5.64
C GLU A 74 -2.55 -4.90 5.78
N ARG A 75 -2.65 -5.54 6.94
CA ARG A 75 -2.04 -6.85 7.19
C ARG A 75 -2.54 -7.92 6.23
N ARG A 76 -3.84 -7.93 5.92
CA ARG A 76 -4.43 -8.90 5.01
C ARG A 76 -3.90 -8.73 3.60
N VAL A 77 -3.89 -7.51 3.07
CA VAL A 77 -3.34 -7.23 1.74
C VAL A 77 -1.85 -7.55 1.69
N ASN A 78 -1.08 -7.12 2.70
CA ASN A 78 0.35 -7.42 2.80
C ASN A 78 0.64 -8.93 2.75
N GLU A 79 -0.14 -9.73 3.46
CA GLU A 79 0.00 -11.20 3.46
C GLU A 79 -0.30 -11.82 2.09
N LEU A 80 -1.33 -11.34 1.39
CA LEU A 80 -1.71 -11.82 0.07
C LEU A 80 -0.66 -11.49 -0.99
N GLU A 81 -0.09 -10.29 -0.92
CA GLU A 81 0.95 -9.80 -1.84
C GLU A 81 2.36 -10.29 -1.46
N GLY A 82 2.55 -10.86 -0.28
CA GLY A 82 3.86 -11.29 0.21
C GLY A 82 4.82 -10.13 0.45
N GLY A 83 4.31 -8.95 0.77
CA GLY A 83 5.08 -7.73 1.01
C GLY A 83 5.68 -7.66 2.42
N MET A 84 6.50 -6.65 2.65
CA MET A 84 7.05 -6.32 3.98
C MET A 84 6.09 -5.48 4.81
N GLY A 85 5.15 -4.79 4.17
CA GLY A 85 4.14 -3.93 4.79
C GLY A 85 3.17 -3.40 3.75
N ALA A 86 2.04 -2.88 4.22
CA ALA A 86 1.04 -2.20 3.43
C ALA A 86 0.53 -0.98 4.18
N ILE A 87 0.13 0.04 3.45
CA ILE A 87 -0.51 1.26 3.99
C ILE A 87 -1.78 1.49 3.19
N ALA A 88 -2.90 1.57 3.89
CA ALA A 88 -4.18 1.90 3.28
C ALA A 88 -4.32 3.41 3.05
N CYS A 89 -4.85 3.77 1.90
CA CYS A 89 -5.15 5.14 1.52
C CYS A 89 -6.65 5.32 1.30
N SER A 90 -7.12 6.57 1.30
CA SER A 90 -8.54 6.90 1.12
C SER A 90 -9.08 6.61 -0.29
N SER A 91 -8.19 6.46 -1.28
CA SER A 91 -8.52 6.12 -2.67
C SER A 91 -7.33 5.52 -3.40
N GLY A 92 -7.57 4.87 -4.55
CA GLY A 92 -6.50 4.39 -5.43
C GLY A 92 -5.59 5.52 -5.92
N MET A 93 -6.16 6.66 -6.31
CA MET A 93 -5.36 7.82 -6.73
C MET A 93 -4.51 8.39 -5.59
N SER A 94 -5.03 8.40 -4.36
CA SER A 94 -4.24 8.76 -3.18
C SER A 94 -3.06 7.80 -2.98
N ALA A 95 -3.26 6.50 -3.19
CA ALA A 95 -2.19 5.51 -3.10
C ALA A 95 -1.13 5.73 -4.18
N VAL A 96 -1.51 5.97 -5.43
CA VAL A 96 -0.58 6.26 -6.53
C VAL A 96 0.20 7.54 -6.25
N THR A 97 -0.49 8.63 -5.88
CA THR A 97 0.13 9.93 -5.59
C THR A 97 1.16 9.83 -4.47
N LEU A 98 0.79 9.22 -3.35
CA LEU A 98 1.68 9.07 -2.20
C LEU A 98 2.87 8.17 -2.49
N SER A 99 2.68 7.10 -3.28
CA SER A 99 3.77 6.22 -3.70
C SER A 99 4.81 6.98 -4.54
N LEU A 100 4.36 7.78 -5.50
CA LEU A 100 5.24 8.58 -6.34
C LEU A 100 5.95 9.69 -5.54
N LEU A 101 5.22 10.48 -4.75
CA LEU A 101 5.78 11.56 -3.96
C LEU A 101 6.71 11.10 -2.82
N ASN A 102 6.57 9.86 -2.37
CA ASN A 102 7.50 9.29 -1.38
C ASN A 102 8.89 8.99 -1.98
N ILE A 103 8.98 8.82 -3.30
CA ILE A 103 10.21 8.43 -4.01
C ILE A 103 10.82 9.61 -4.74
N LEU A 104 9.99 10.48 -5.34
CA LEU A 104 10.38 11.52 -6.29
C LEU A 104 10.62 12.86 -5.62
N GLN A 105 11.63 13.55 -6.11
CA GLN A 105 11.95 14.95 -5.79
C GLN A 105 12.05 15.77 -7.08
N SER A 106 11.99 17.10 -6.96
CA SER A 106 12.18 17.99 -8.11
C SER A 106 13.51 17.70 -8.83
N GLY A 107 13.45 17.50 -10.12
CA GLY A 107 14.58 17.11 -10.98
C GLY A 107 14.68 15.60 -11.23
N ASP A 108 13.94 14.76 -10.51
CA ASP A 108 13.89 13.32 -10.77
C ASP A 108 13.05 12.98 -12.00
N GLU A 109 13.28 11.79 -12.56
CA GLU A 109 12.63 11.31 -13.76
C GLU A 109 11.76 10.09 -13.50
N VAL A 110 10.58 10.08 -14.15
CA VAL A 110 9.67 8.94 -14.24
C VAL A 110 9.56 8.50 -15.69
N ILE A 111 9.71 7.21 -15.96
CA ILE A 111 9.37 6.61 -17.25
C ILE A 111 8.02 5.93 -17.08
N ALA A 112 7.01 6.36 -17.83
CA ALA A 112 5.64 5.89 -17.67
C ALA A 112 5.09 5.31 -18.99
N GLY A 113 4.38 4.18 -18.90
CA GLY A 113 3.58 3.67 -20.01
C GLY A 113 2.42 4.61 -20.31
N SER A 114 2.05 4.79 -21.58
CA SER A 114 0.91 5.65 -21.96
C SER A 114 -0.45 4.96 -21.84
N GLY A 115 -0.50 3.65 -21.64
CA GLY A 115 -1.72 2.87 -21.45
C GLY A 115 -2.20 2.86 -19.98
N LEU A 116 -2.22 4.02 -19.33
CA LEU A 116 -2.62 4.17 -17.93
C LEU A 116 -4.07 4.65 -17.80
N PHE A 117 -4.63 4.47 -16.61
CA PHE A 117 -5.87 5.14 -16.23
C PHE A 117 -5.75 6.66 -16.38
N GLY A 118 -6.79 7.32 -16.91
CA GLY A 118 -6.76 8.76 -17.20
C GLY A 118 -6.32 9.63 -16.04
N GLY A 119 -6.87 9.37 -14.83
CA GLY A 119 -6.46 10.10 -13.63
C GLY A 119 -4.98 9.93 -13.27
N THR A 120 -4.34 8.81 -13.63
CA THR A 120 -2.89 8.62 -13.44
C THR A 120 -2.09 9.42 -14.46
N LEU A 121 -2.57 9.52 -15.69
CA LEU A 121 -1.96 10.39 -16.71
C LEU A 121 -2.03 11.85 -16.29
N ASP A 122 -3.20 12.31 -15.84
CA ASP A 122 -3.39 13.68 -15.34
C ASP A 122 -2.46 13.96 -14.16
N LEU A 123 -2.38 13.04 -13.18
CA LEU A 123 -1.45 13.16 -12.07
C LEU A 123 0.01 13.29 -12.52
N LEU A 124 0.45 12.48 -13.48
CA LEU A 124 1.83 12.53 -14.00
C LEU A 124 2.12 13.89 -14.66
N HIS A 125 1.18 14.43 -15.42
CA HIS A 125 1.30 15.80 -15.99
C HIS A 125 1.31 16.87 -14.89
N ASP A 126 0.48 16.73 -13.85
CA ASP A 126 0.48 17.66 -12.72
C ASP A 126 1.82 17.65 -11.97
N LEU A 127 2.48 16.49 -11.86
CA LEU A 127 3.79 16.36 -11.23
C LEU A 127 4.91 17.13 -11.98
N GLU A 128 4.75 17.41 -13.28
CA GLU A 128 5.69 18.24 -14.04
C GLU A 128 5.73 19.68 -13.48
N ALA A 129 4.61 20.20 -12.97
CA ALA A 129 4.57 21.50 -12.30
C ALA A 129 5.40 21.54 -11.00
N PHE A 130 5.68 20.40 -10.40
CA PHE A 130 6.55 20.26 -9.24
C PHE A 130 8.00 19.93 -9.60
N GLY A 131 8.35 20.00 -10.90
CA GLY A 131 9.69 19.80 -11.41
C GLY A 131 10.10 18.34 -11.60
N ILE A 132 9.15 17.41 -11.61
CA ILE A 132 9.40 16.03 -11.96
C ILE A 132 9.35 15.89 -13.48
N ILE A 133 10.27 15.14 -14.07
CA ILE A 133 10.36 14.94 -15.51
C ILE A 133 9.70 13.62 -15.87
N VAL A 134 8.62 13.67 -16.67
CA VAL A 134 7.90 12.47 -17.09
C VAL A 134 8.23 12.13 -18.54
N LYS A 135 8.68 10.89 -18.77
CA LYS A 135 8.96 10.34 -20.10
C LYS A 135 7.95 9.26 -20.42
N PHE A 136 7.04 9.54 -21.34
CA PHE A 136 6.04 8.56 -21.77
C PHE A 136 6.57 7.62 -22.84
N ILE A 137 6.23 6.33 -22.70
CA ILE A 137 6.52 5.27 -23.67
C ILE A 137 5.21 4.54 -24.03
N PRO A 138 5.10 4.00 -25.25
CA PRO A 138 3.87 3.31 -25.68
C PRO A 138 3.52 2.11 -24.80
N ARG A 139 4.52 1.36 -24.35
CA ARG A 139 4.36 0.17 -23.47
C ARG A 139 5.58 0.03 -22.57
N VAL A 140 5.38 -0.57 -21.39
CA VAL A 140 6.45 -0.84 -20.41
C VAL A 140 7.23 -2.08 -20.88
N GLU A 141 8.16 -1.86 -21.80
CA GLU A 141 9.03 -2.88 -22.37
C GLU A 141 10.51 -2.49 -22.19
N LYS A 142 11.34 -3.47 -21.89
CA LYS A 142 12.76 -3.27 -21.62
C LYS A 142 13.46 -2.45 -22.72
N ALA A 143 13.20 -2.79 -24.00
CA ALA A 143 13.81 -2.12 -25.15
C ALA A 143 13.45 -0.63 -25.26
N LEU A 144 12.29 -0.22 -24.74
CA LEU A 144 11.84 1.18 -24.73
C LEU A 144 12.32 1.92 -23.47
N ILE A 145 12.54 1.21 -22.37
CA ILE A 145 12.96 1.78 -21.09
C ILE A 145 14.48 2.04 -21.08
N GLU A 146 15.28 1.05 -21.43
CA GLU A 146 16.76 1.11 -21.31
C GLU A 146 17.38 2.38 -21.93
N PRO A 147 17.00 2.83 -23.13
CA PRO A 147 17.57 4.04 -23.74
C PRO A 147 17.20 5.34 -23.00
N LEU A 148 16.17 5.33 -22.16
CA LEU A 148 15.65 6.50 -21.45
C LEU A 148 16.14 6.60 -20.02
N ILE A 149 16.76 5.55 -19.49
CA ILE A 149 17.30 5.54 -18.13
C ILE A 149 18.48 6.51 -18.02
N SER A 150 18.45 7.35 -17.00
CA SER A 150 19.53 8.23 -16.60
C SER A 150 19.77 8.10 -15.08
N GLU A 151 20.77 8.80 -14.56
CA GLU A 151 21.02 8.87 -13.10
C GLU A 151 19.85 9.50 -12.33
N LYS A 152 19.01 10.28 -13.01
CA LYS A 152 17.82 10.92 -12.45
C LYS A 152 16.59 10.02 -12.47
N THR A 153 16.60 8.93 -13.23
CA THR A 153 15.45 8.01 -13.32
C THR A 153 15.27 7.28 -11.98
N LYS A 154 14.16 7.50 -11.32
CA LYS A 154 13.82 6.88 -10.04
C LYS A 154 12.68 5.87 -10.15
N VAL A 155 11.77 6.07 -11.10
CA VAL A 155 10.56 5.25 -11.21
C VAL A 155 10.34 4.85 -12.66
N VAL A 156 9.95 3.59 -12.85
CA VAL A 156 9.28 3.09 -14.05
C VAL A 156 7.87 2.71 -13.63
N PHE A 157 6.87 3.36 -14.22
CA PHE A 157 5.48 3.20 -13.85
C PHE A 157 4.65 2.59 -14.98
N GLY A 158 3.79 1.62 -14.65
CA GLY A 158 2.88 1.01 -15.61
C GLY A 158 1.77 0.24 -14.91
N GLU A 159 0.72 -0.06 -15.66
CA GLU A 159 -0.38 -0.92 -15.23
C GLU A 159 -0.26 -2.28 -15.93
N ILE A 160 -0.55 -3.35 -15.20
CA ILE A 160 -0.52 -4.73 -15.74
C ILE A 160 -1.61 -4.91 -16.82
N ILE A 161 -2.72 -4.22 -16.65
CA ILE A 161 -3.84 -4.19 -17.61
C ILE A 161 -4.08 -2.73 -17.98
N GLY A 162 -3.68 -2.35 -19.20
CA GLY A 162 -3.79 -0.98 -19.67
C GLY A 162 -5.23 -0.52 -19.90
N ASN A 163 -5.45 0.78 -19.86
CA ASN A 163 -6.76 1.42 -20.07
C ASN A 163 -6.67 2.43 -21.23
N PRO A 164 -7.55 2.36 -22.25
CA PRO A 164 -8.65 1.39 -22.44
C PRO A 164 -8.26 0.13 -23.21
N GLY A 165 -7.02 0.01 -23.64
CA GLY A 165 -6.58 -1.00 -24.62
C GLY A 165 -6.47 -2.42 -24.07
N LEU A 166 -6.49 -2.64 -22.76
CA LEU A 166 -6.32 -3.93 -22.10
C LEU A 166 -5.00 -4.64 -22.46
N ASN A 167 -3.98 -3.91 -22.85
CA ASN A 167 -2.68 -4.37 -23.33
C ASN A 167 -1.55 -4.12 -22.33
#